data_9cc79b238056378eb9b82052f4d0b697
#
_entry.id   9cc79b238056378eb9b82052f4d0b697
#
_cell.length_a   1.000
_cell.length_b   1.000
_cell.length_c   1.000
_cell.angle_alpha   90.00
_cell.angle_beta   90.00
_cell.angle_gamma   90.00
#
_symmetry.space_group_name_H-M   'P 1'
#
loop_
_entity.id
_entity.type
_entity.pdbx_description
1 polymer ?
#
loop_
_entity_poly.entity_id
_entity_poly.type
_entity_poly.pdbx_seq_one_letter_code
_entity_poly.pdbx_strand_id
1 'polypeptide(L)'
;MRLPGLPPRRVSALALSAEDGRMAHMAASILLDYPTEERRARFTAVAASVALLPDPLRNAFGAFLAAAEAMSQQELEIHFTATFDLKRKCCPYLSYYAAGDTRRRGMALVRFVEAYRAAGWEVAADELPDYLPMVLEFSALSDSPIAQELLAAHRDGIEVLRTALEAVPSPYAHVVEAVSLSLPAIDEETRQRYLNLVNEGPPTETVGMTFLGNLKPFSPSGVSSEELRV
;
A
#
# COMPACT_ATOMS: atom_id res chain seq x y z
N MET A 1 -27.83 -16.51 9.61
CA MET A 1 -28.42 -16.01 8.36
C MET A 1 -28.18 -14.51 8.30
N ARG A 2 -27.14 -14.06 7.56
CA ARG A 2 -26.83 -12.62 7.39
C ARG A 2 -27.67 -12.09 6.24
N LEU A 3 -28.37 -10.98 6.47
CA LEU A 3 -29.08 -10.24 5.44
C LEU A 3 -28.09 -9.75 4.38
N PRO A 4 -28.31 -9.98 3.08
CA PRO A 4 -27.48 -9.42 2.03
C PRO A 4 -27.81 -7.94 1.90
N GLY A 5 -26.81 -7.06 1.97
CA GLY A 5 -26.91 -5.74 1.39
C GLY A 5 -26.79 -4.51 2.29
N LEU A 6 -26.26 -4.58 3.53
CA LEU A 6 -25.81 -3.33 4.15
C LEU A 6 -24.45 -2.94 3.53
N PRO A 7 -24.33 -1.69 3.05
CA PRO A 7 -23.02 -1.18 2.62
C PRO A 7 -22.03 -1.27 3.80
N PRO A 8 -20.73 -1.53 3.55
CA PRO A 8 -19.74 -1.58 4.61
C PRO A 8 -19.78 -0.28 5.41
N ARG A 9 -19.83 -0.42 6.75
CA ARG A 9 -19.81 0.74 7.66
C ARG A 9 -18.50 1.47 7.43
N ARG A 10 -18.53 2.62 6.77
CA ARG A 10 -17.36 3.48 6.62
C ARG A 10 -16.93 3.96 8.00
N VAL A 11 -15.67 3.82 8.30
CA VAL A 11 -15.05 4.37 9.50
C VAL A 11 -14.79 5.86 9.26
N SER A 12 -15.26 6.71 10.17
CA SER A 12 -15.03 8.15 10.07
C SER A 12 -13.60 8.48 10.46
N ALA A 13 -12.92 9.28 9.65
CA ALA A 13 -11.59 9.80 9.96
C ALA A 13 -11.58 10.56 11.28
N LEU A 14 -10.51 10.40 12.04
CA LEU A 14 -10.24 11.18 13.25
C LEU A 14 -9.44 12.44 12.91
N ALA A 15 -9.71 13.53 13.62
CA ALA A 15 -8.82 14.67 13.61
C ALA A 15 -7.59 14.35 14.48
N LEU A 16 -6.48 13.98 13.84
CA LEU A 16 -5.25 13.61 14.51
C LEU A 16 -4.17 14.68 14.35
N SER A 17 -3.25 14.75 15.30
CA SER A 17 -1.98 15.44 15.10
C SER A 17 -1.16 14.71 14.03
N ALA A 18 -0.24 15.41 13.37
CA ALA A 18 0.68 14.79 12.42
C ALA A 18 1.54 13.70 13.09
N GLU A 19 1.88 13.87 14.35
CA GLU A 19 2.65 12.91 15.14
C GLU A 19 1.84 11.64 15.42
N ASP A 20 0.58 11.77 15.88
CA ASP A 20 -0.31 10.62 16.10
C ASP A 20 -0.56 9.84 14.81
N GLY A 21 -0.75 10.57 13.71
CA GLY A 21 -0.92 9.95 12.38
C GLY A 21 0.31 9.13 11.97
N ARG A 22 1.51 9.70 12.10
CA ARG A 22 2.77 8.99 11.81
C ARG A 22 2.97 7.78 12.73
N MET A 23 2.69 7.93 14.02
CA MET A 23 2.78 6.84 15.00
C MET A 23 1.81 5.71 14.65
N ALA A 24 0.57 6.03 14.29
CA ALA A 24 -0.42 5.04 13.89
C ALA A 24 -0.01 4.30 12.60
N HIS A 25 0.54 5.01 11.60
CA HIS A 25 1.02 4.39 10.37
C HIS A 25 2.23 3.50 10.60
N MET A 26 3.21 3.91 11.43
CA MET A 26 4.36 3.06 11.79
C MET A 26 3.91 1.81 12.55
N ALA A 27 3.03 1.96 13.53
CA ALA A 27 2.48 0.82 14.26
C ALA A 27 1.77 -0.17 13.30
N ALA A 28 0.93 0.34 12.40
CA ALA A 28 0.22 -0.49 11.44
C ALA A 28 1.18 -1.17 10.43
N SER A 29 2.23 -0.49 9.98
CA SER A 29 3.27 -1.07 9.12
C SER A 29 3.90 -2.30 9.75
N ILE A 30 4.32 -2.20 11.03
CA ILE A 30 4.95 -3.30 11.75
C ILE A 30 3.96 -4.47 11.96
N LEU A 31 2.70 -4.17 12.29
CA LEU A 31 1.70 -5.17 12.63
C LEU A 31 1.08 -5.87 11.42
N LEU A 32 1.06 -5.23 10.24
CA LEU A 32 0.50 -5.79 9.00
C LEU A 32 1.52 -6.55 8.15
N ASP A 33 2.78 -6.54 8.52
CA ASP A 33 3.80 -7.31 7.81
C ASP A 33 3.92 -8.73 8.36
N TYR A 34 4.60 -9.64 7.60
CA TYR A 34 4.74 -11.02 7.98
C TYR A 34 5.37 -11.15 9.39
N PRO A 35 4.72 -11.84 10.33
CA PRO A 35 5.09 -11.81 11.75
C PRO A 35 6.24 -12.76 12.08
N THR A 36 7.45 -12.49 11.55
CA THR A 36 8.66 -13.23 11.97
C THR A 36 8.89 -13.08 13.48
N GLU A 37 9.68 -13.98 14.08
CA GLU A 37 10.04 -13.87 15.51
C GLU A 37 10.64 -12.50 15.85
N GLU A 38 11.54 -11.99 15.00
CA GLU A 38 12.14 -10.65 15.17
C GLU A 38 11.08 -9.56 15.14
N ARG A 39 10.13 -9.64 14.21
CA ARG A 39 9.07 -8.64 14.07
C ARG A 39 8.08 -8.70 15.21
N ARG A 40 7.71 -9.91 15.65
CA ARG A 40 6.86 -10.11 16.82
C ARG A 40 7.50 -9.57 18.11
N ALA A 41 8.82 -9.66 18.25
CA ALA A 41 9.53 -9.07 19.38
C ALA A 41 9.32 -7.54 19.48
N ARG A 42 8.99 -6.86 18.37
CA ARG A 42 8.68 -5.43 18.35
C ARG A 42 7.27 -5.10 18.84
N PHE A 43 6.36 -6.07 18.98
CA PHE A 43 4.96 -5.83 19.38
C PHE A 43 4.85 -5.18 20.76
N THR A 44 5.78 -5.49 21.69
CA THR A 44 5.84 -4.83 23.00
C THR A 44 6.13 -3.33 22.87
N ALA A 45 7.07 -2.96 22.00
CA ALA A 45 7.38 -1.55 21.74
C ALA A 45 6.22 -0.84 21.03
N VAL A 46 5.58 -1.53 20.08
CA VAL A 46 4.36 -1.02 19.43
C VAL A 46 3.25 -0.80 20.46
N ALA A 47 3.01 -1.75 21.37
CA ALA A 47 2.01 -1.61 22.43
C ALA A 47 2.25 -0.38 23.32
N ALA A 48 3.50 -0.12 23.68
CA ALA A 48 3.86 1.08 24.45
C ALA A 48 3.60 2.38 23.68
N SER A 49 3.92 2.40 22.38
CA SER A 49 3.70 3.58 21.53
C SER A 49 2.21 3.83 21.29
N VAL A 50 1.43 2.81 20.93
CA VAL A 50 0.00 2.99 20.66
C VAL A 50 -0.82 3.32 21.90
N ALA A 51 -0.32 3.03 23.10
CA ALA A 51 -0.94 3.44 24.36
C ALA A 51 -1.06 4.97 24.50
N LEU A 52 -0.22 5.73 23.79
CA LEU A 52 -0.22 7.19 23.77
C LEU A 52 -1.23 7.79 22.77
N LEU A 53 -1.76 6.97 21.85
CA LEU A 53 -2.70 7.41 20.84
C LEU A 53 -4.10 7.65 21.40
N PRO A 54 -4.94 8.44 20.69
CA PRO A 54 -6.36 8.61 21.03
C PRO A 54 -7.11 7.27 21.16
N ASP A 55 -8.11 7.25 22.04
CA ASP A 55 -8.85 6.04 22.40
C ASP A 55 -9.29 5.16 21.23
N PRO A 56 -9.86 5.66 20.11
CA PRO A 56 -10.28 4.79 19.03
C PRO A 56 -9.12 4.01 18.39
N LEU A 57 -7.96 4.66 18.21
CA LEU A 57 -6.75 4.01 17.66
C LEU A 57 -6.16 3.03 18.67
N ARG A 58 -6.02 3.46 19.93
CA ARG A 58 -5.51 2.61 21.01
C ARG A 58 -6.34 1.35 21.17
N ASN A 59 -7.67 1.46 21.13
CA ASN A 59 -8.56 0.33 21.26
C ASN A 59 -8.45 -0.63 20.06
N ALA A 60 -8.36 -0.12 18.84
CA ALA A 60 -8.21 -0.93 17.64
C ALA A 60 -6.86 -1.69 17.65
N PHE A 61 -5.74 -1.02 17.86
CA PHE A 61 -4.44 -1.69 17.98
C PHE A 61 -4.37 -2.66 19.16
N GLY A 62 -4.93 -2.27 20.31
CA GLY A 62 -4.99 -3.11 21.50
C GLY A 62 -5.74 -4.42 21.27
N ALA A 63 -6.85 -4.39 20.53
CA ALA A 63 -7.62 -5.58 20.18
C ALA A 63 -6.80 -6.57 19.32
N PHE A 64 -6.03 -6.06 18.35
CA PHE A 64 -5.13 -6.90 17.57
C PHE A 64 -4.00 -7.49 18.44
N LEU A 65 -3.32 -6.64 19.22
CA LEU A 65 -2.21 -7.07 20.06
C LEU A 65 -2.61 -8.13 21.07
N ALA A 66 -3.78 -7.99 21.70
CA ALA A 66 -4.31 -9.01 22.61
C ALA A 66 -4.62 -10.33 21.89
N ALA A 67 -5.18 -10.28 20.68
CA ALA A 67 -5.41 -11.48 19.88
C ALA A 67 -4.11 -12.15 19.44
N ALA A 68 -3.11 -11.36 19.04
CA ALA A 68 -1.79 -11.87 18.65
C ALA A 68 -1.01 -12.46 19.83
N GLU A 69 -1.15 -11.89 21.04
CA GLU A 69 -0.53 -12.43 22.25
C GLU A 69 -1.08 -13.80 22.63
N ALA A 70 -2.39 -14.02 22.39
CA ALA A 70 -3.03 -15.31 22.64
C ALA A 70 -2.61 -16.42 21.66
N MET A 71 -1.89 -16.10 20.59
CA MET A 71 -1.39 -17.05 19.58
C MET A 71 0.08 -17.35 19.82
N SER A 72 0.50 -18.60 19.61
CA SER A 72 1.90 -18.95 19.45
C SER A 72 2.50 -18.28 18.21
N GLN A 73 3.82 -18.28 18.08
CA GLN A 73 4.49 -17.76 16.88
C GLN A 73 3.98 -18.44 15.60
N GLN A 74 3.96 -19.77 15.60
CA GLN A 74 3.51 -20.55 14.45
C GLN A 74 2.04 -20.33 14.11
N GLU A 75 1.15 -20.21 15.10
CA GLU A 75 -0.26 -19.92 14.86
C GLU A 75 -0.47 -18.55 14.22
N LEU A 76 0.29 -17.53 14.63
CA LEU A 76 0.22 -16.20 14.05
C LEU A 76 0.73 -16.19 12.60
N GLU A 77 1.83 -16.87 12.29
CA GLU A 77 2.36 -17.02 10.93
C GLU A 77 1.39 -17.77 10.01
N ILE A 78 0.81 -18.88 10.49
CA ILE A 78 -0.23 -19.62 9.75
C ILE A 78 -1.44 -18.74 9.51
N HIS A 79 -1.88 -17.97 10.53
CA HIS A 79 -3.02 -17.08 10.40
C HIS A 79 -2.75 -15.96 9.38
N PHE A 80 -1.54 -15.39 9.36
CA PHE A 80 -1.12 -14.38 8.37
C PHE A 80 -1.22 -14.94 6.96
N THR A 81 -0.54 -16.05 6.68
CA THR A 81 -0.52 -16.70 5.36
C THR A 81 -1.93 -17.12 4.93
N ALA A 82 -2.70 -17.73 5.82
CA ALA A 82 -4.09 -18.12 5.53
C ALA A 82 -5.00 -16.92 5.24
N THR A 83 -4.66 -15.73 5.74
CA THR A 83 -5.45 -14.51 5.56
C THR A 83 -5.01 -13.74 4.31
N PHE A 84 -3.75 -13.44 4.16
CA PHE A 84 -3.25 -12.52 3.13
C PHE A 84 -2.83 -13.22 1.84
N ASP A 85 -2.25 -14.42 1.92
CA ASP A 85 -1.75 -15.13 0.74
C ASP A 85 -2.84 -16.01 0.11
N LEU A 86 -3.70 -16.64 0.93
CA LEU A 86 -4.70 -17.59 0.43
C LEU A 86 -6.07 -16.96 0.12
N LYS A 87 -6.36 -15.76 0.61
CA LYS A 87 -7.65 -15.09 0.38
C LYS A 87 -7.50 -13.85 -0.51
N ARG A 88 -7.77 -13.98 -1.78
CA ARG A 88 -7.68 -12.87 -2.77
C ARG A 88 -8.38 -11.57 -2.32
N LYS A 89 -9.45 -11.67 -1.53
CA LYS A 89 -10.18 -10.48 -1.03
C LYS A 89 -9.43 -9.75 0.09
N CYS A 90 -8.45 -10.39 0.71
CA CYS A 90 -7.62 -9.81 1.77
C CYS A 90 -6.23 -9.42 1.24
N CYS A 91 -6.09 -9.14 -0.05
CA CYS A 91 -4.84 -8.77 -0.68
C CYS A 91 -4.24 -7.50 -0.04
N PRO A 92 -2.99 -7.50 0.44
CA PRO A 92 -2.38 -6.34 1.09
C PRO A 92 -1.74 -5.34 0.10
N TYR A 93 -1.98 -5.50 -1.19
CA TYR A 93 -1.46 -4.65 -2.26
C TYR A 93 -2.51 -3.66 -2.76
N LEU A 94 -2.24 -2.37 -2.60
CA LEU A 94 -3.23 -1.30 -2.82
C LEU A 94 -3.69 -1.17 -4.26
N SER A 95 -2.79 -1.36 -5.24
CA SER A 95 -3.15 -1.29 -6.66
C SER A 95 -4.14 -2.37 -7.10
N TYR A 96 -4.19 -3.49 -6.35
CA TYR A 96 -5.10 -4.59 -6.64
C TYR A 96 -6.57 -4.16 -6.59
N TYR A 97 -6.95 -3.30 -5.65
CA TYR A 97 -8.33 -2.83 -5.49
C TYR A 97 -8.78 -1.87 -6.58
N ALA A 98 -7.84 -1.14 -7.20
CA ALA A 98 -8.13 -0.19 -8.28
C ALA A 98 -8.04 -0.82 -9.67
N ALA A 99 -7.10 -1.75 -9.88
CA ALA A 99 -6.74 -2.26 -11.19
C ALA A 99 -6.98 -3.77 -11.37
N GLY A 100 -7.17 -4.53 -10.27
CA GLY A 100 -7.20 -6.00 -10.30
C GLY A 100 -5.91 -6.58 -10.89
N ASP A 101 -5.96 -7.84 -11.30
CA ASP A 101 -4.84 -8.54 -11.98
C ASP A 101 -4.81 -8.22 -13.49
N THR A 102 -4.77 -6.95 -13.85
CA THR A 102 -4.77 -6.50 -15.25
C THR A 102 -3.45 -5.81 -15.62
N ARG A 103 -3.23 -5.57 -16.93
CA ARG A 103 -2.09 -4.76 -17.40
C ARG A 103 -2.06 -3.35 -16.80
N ARG A 104 -3.20 -2.82 -16.36
CA ARG A 104 -3.29 -1.53 -15.68
C ARG A 104 -2.57 -1.52 -14.33
N ARG A 105 -2.44 -2.68 -13.68
CA ARG A 105 -1.68 -2.80 -12.43
C ARG A 105 -0.22 -2.41 -12.60
N GLY A 106 0.41 -2.81 -13.72
CA GLY A 106 1.80 -2.40 -14.00
C GLY A 106 1.97 -0.88 -14.03
N MET A 107 1.02 -0.16 -14.64
CA MET A 107 1.03 1.31 -14.63
C MET A 107 0.82 1.89 -13.23
N ALA A 108 -0.03 1.30 -12.42
CA ALA A 108 -0.24 1.73 -11.04
C ALA A 108 1.05 1.57 -10.21
N LEU A 109 1.77 0.45 -10.35
CA LEU A 109 3.04 0.21 -9.65
C LEU A 109 4.10 1.26 -9.99
N VAL A 110 4.21 1.64 -11.28
CA VAL A 110 5.14 2.72 -11.70
C VAL A 110 4.86 4.01 -10.93
N ARG A 111 3.59 4.35 -10.69
CA ARG A 111 3.22 5.57 -9.96
C ARG A 111 3.57 5.55 -8.49
N PHE A 112 3.48 4.38 -7.86
CA PHE A 112 3.99 4.25 -6.49
C PHE A 112 5.50 4.55 -6.46
N VAL A 113 6.28 4.00 -7.41
CA VAL A 113 7.71 4.27 -7.51
C VAL A 113 7.99 5.77 -7.76
N GLU A 114 7.20 6.41 -8.63
CA GLU A 114 7.33 7.84 -8.91
C GLU A 114 6.99 8.69 -7.68
N ALA A 115 5.95 8.32 -6.90
CA ALA A 115 5.60 9.00 -5.65
C ALA A 115 6.73 8.90 -4.61
N TYR A 116 7.34 7.73 -4.45
CA TYR A 116 8.50 7.55 -3.57
C TYR A 116 9.66 8.44 -4.02
N ARG A 117 10.02 8.41 -5.32
CA ARG A 117 11.11 9.24 -5.88
C ARG A 117 10.86 10.72 -5.72
N ALA A 118 9.63 11.19 -5.96
CA ALA A 118 9.25 12.59 -5.79
C ALA A 118 9.40 13.08 -4.34
N ALA A 119 9.30 12.17 -3.38
CA ALA A 119 9.55 12.43 -1.96
C ALA A 119 11.00 12.18 -1.54
N GLY A 120 11.91 11.86 -2.48
CA GLY A 120 13.33 11.60 -2.21
C GLY A 120 13.62 10.20 -1.65
N TRP A 121 12.72 9.23 -1.88
CA TRP A 121 12.85 7.85 -1.42
C TRP A 121 13.16 6.90 -2.57
N GLU A 122 13.93 5.84 -2.26
CA GLU A 122 14.14 4.71 -3.15
C GLU A 122 13.52 3.45 -2.56
N VAL A 123 12.80 2.71 -3.40
CA VAL A 123 12.16 1.44 -2.99
C VAL A 123 13.19 0.32 -3.14
N ALA A 124 13.40 -0.45 -2.07
CA ALA A 124 14.16 -1.69 -2.15
C ALA A 124 13.47 -2.68 -3.10
N ALA A 125 14.26 -3.44 -3.90
CA ALA A 125 13.75 -4.24 -5.00
C ALA A 125 13.02 -5.54 -4.57
N ASP A 126 12.97 -5.83 -3.28
CA ASP A 126 12.53 -7.14 -2.77
C ASP A 126 11.01 -7.25 -2.58
N GLU A 127 10.27 -6.11 -2.65
CA GLU A 127 8.82 -6.08 -2.46
C GLU A 127 8.15 -5.14 -3.48
N LEU A 128 6.87 -5.36 -3.74
CA LEU A 128 6.10 -4.49 -4.63
C LEU A 128 5.83 -3.14 -3.96
N PRO A 129 5.95 -2.02 -4.71
CA PRO A 129 5.88 -0.67 -4.14
C PRO A 129 4.50 -0.29 -3.58
N ASP A 130 3.45 -1.06 -3.88
CA ASP A 130 2.09 -0.87 -3.41
C ASP A 130 1.72 -1.75 -2.20
N TYR A 131 2.70 -2.44 -1.61
CA TYR A 131 2.51 -3.24 -0.40
C TYR A 131 2.13 -2.34 0.77
N LEU A 132 0.96 -2.57 1.35
CA LEU A 132 0.37 -1.68 2.36
C LEU A 132 1.32 -1.38 3.55
N PRO A 133 2.01 -2.36 4.16
CA PRO A 133 2.99 -2.09 5.20
C PRO A 133 4.10 -1.12 4.76
N MET A 134 4.62 -1.24 3.54
CA MET A 134 5.66 -0.35 3.02
C MET A 134 5.12 1.07 2.79
N VAL A 135 3.91 1.21 2.25
CA VAL A 135 3.27 2.51 2.03
C VAL A 135 2.98 3.20 3.37
N LEU A 136 2.62 2.44 4.40
CA LEU A 136 2.43 2.95 5.77
C LEU A 136 3.75 3.41 6.40
N GLU A 137 4.83 2.64 6.25
CA GLU A 137 6.17 3.03 6.71
C GLU A 137 6.63 4.32 6.03
N PHE A 138 6.48 4.40 4.71
CA PHE A 138 6.75 5.62 3.95
C PHE A 138 5.98 6.82 4.49
N SER A 139 4.68 6.65 4.77
CA SER A 139 3.85 7.72 5.34
C SER A 139 4.24 8.10 6.77
N ALA A 140 4.77 7.16 7.55
CA ALA A 140 5.23 7.40 8.91
C ALA A 140 6.55 8.18 8.96
N LEU A 141 7.45 7.91 8.01
CA LEU A 141 8.83 8.42 8.00
C LEU A 141 9.03 9.64 7.10
N SER A 142 8.14 9.87 6.15
CA SER A 142 8.26 10.97 5.20
C SER A 142 7.56 12.24 5.70
N ASP A 143 8.24 13.37 5.60
CA ASP A 143 7.63 14.69 5.81
C ASP A 143 6.91 15.22 4.56
N SER A 144 6.96 14.48 3.45
CA SER A 144 6.32 14.87 2.19
C SER A 144 4.80 14.67 2.26
N PRO A 145 3.99 15.65 1.84
CA PRO A 145 2.54 15.49 1.73
C PRO A 145 2.15 14.35 0.77
N ILE A 146 3.01 14.01 -0.21
CA ILE A 146 2.79 12.93 -1.17
C ILE A 146 2.52 11.59 -0.47
N ALA A 147 3.19 11.32 0.66
CA ALA A 147 3.03 10.08 1.39
C ALA A 147 1.62 9.92 1.97
N GLN A 148 1.07 11.00 2.53
CA GLN A 148 -0.29 11.01 3.08
C GLN A 148 -1.35 10.98 1.97
N GLU A 149 -1.14 11.74 0.89
CA GLU A 149 -2.01 11.76 -0.28
C GLU A 149 -2.08 10.39 -0.95
N LEU A 150 -0.96 9.68 -1.05
CA LEU A 150 -0.89 8.33 -1.61
C LEU A 150 -1.78 7.35 -0.84
N LEU A 151 -1.68 7.30 0.49
CA LEU A 151 -2.55 6.47 1.33
C LEU A 151 -4.01 6.89 1.24
N ALA A 152 -4.27 8.18 1.36
CA ALA A 152 -5.61 8.74 1.35
C ALA A 152 -6.35 8.44 0.04
N ALA A 153 -5.64 8.47 -1.10
CA ALA A 153 -6.20 8.14 -2.40
C ALA A 153 -6.60 6.66 -2.54
N HIS A 154 -5.99 5.77 -1.77
CA HIS A 154 -6.32 4.34 -1.74
C HIS A 154 -7.29 3.95 -0.62
N ARG A 155 -7.91 4.94 0.05
CA ARG A 155 -8.83 4.73 1.17
C ARG A 155 -9.94 3.72 0.85
N ASP A 156 -10.56 3.81 -0.33
CA ASP A 156 -11.63 2.89 -0.72
C ASP A 156 -11.14 1.43 -0.77
N GLY A 157 -9.92 1.20 -1.27
CA GLY A 157 -9.29 -0.13 -1.28
C GLY A 157 -9.00 -0.64 0.14
N ILE A 158 -8.53 0.25 1.02
CA ILE A 158 -8.28 -0.07 2.43
C ILE A 158 -9.59 -0.43 3.15
N GLU A 159 -10.70 0.26 2.88
CA GLU A 159 -12.02 -0.07 3.43
C GLU A 159 -12.56 -1.42 2.90
N VAL A 160 -12.29 -1.74 1.64
CA VAL A 160 -12.62 -3.06 1.07
C VAL A 160 -11.81 -4.15 1.77
N LEU A 161 -10.50 -3.95 1.98
CA LEU A 161 -9.65 -4.87 2.74
C LEU A 161 -10.16 -5.06 4.17
N ARG A 162 -10.47 -3.96 4.89
CA ARG A 162 -11.02 -4.01 6.24
C ARG A 162 -12.29 -4.88 6.31
N THR A 163 -13.24 -4.62 5.40
CA THR A 163 -14.49 -5.37 5.32
C THR A 163 -14.28 -6.85 5.01
N ALA A 164 -13.30 -7.16 4.13
CA ALA A 164 -12.94 -8.53 3.82
C ALA A 164 -12.34 -9.25 5.03
N LEU A 165 -11.49 -8.58 5.81
CA LEU A 165 -10.89 -9.11 7.03
C LEU A 165 -11.92 -9.36 8.14
N GLU A 166 -12.92 -8.47 8.28
CA GLU A 166 -14.06 -8.68 9.18
C GLU A 166 -14.90 -9.91 8.78
N ALA A 167 -15.10 -10.12 7.47
CA ALA A 167 -15.88 -11.25 6.97
C ALA A 167 -15.20 -12.61 7.19
N VAL A 168 -13.87 -12.63 7.38
CA VAL A 168 -13.08 -13.84 7.68
C VAL A 168 -12.63 -13.92 9.14
N PRO A 169 -13.32 -13.30 10.08
CA PRO A 169 -13.02 -12.95 11.47
C PRO A 169 -11.51 -12.92 11.81
N SER A 170 -10.75 -12.11 11.04
CA SER A 170 -9.33 -11.95 11.28
C SER A 170 -9.04 -10.77 12.21
N PRO A 171 -8.18 -10.91 13.24
CA PRO A 171 -7.78 -9.80 14.10
C PRO A 171 -7.08 -8.66 13.33
N TYR A 172 -6.51 -8.93 12.17
CA TYR A 172 -5.93 -7.90 11.29
C TYR A 172 -6.96 -6.85 10.86
N ALA A 173 -8.27 -7.13 10.92
CA ALA A 173 -9.33 -6.15 10.70
C ALA A 173 -9.19 -4.93 11.61
N HIS A 174 -8.76 -5.12 12.85
CA HIS A 174 -8.55 -4.03 13.82
C HIS A 174 -7.36 -3.14 13.45
N VAL A 175 -6.28 -3.71 12.90
CA VAL A 175 -5.15 -2.90 12.43
C VAL A 175 -5.56 -2.05 11.23
N VAL A 176 -6.29 -2.63 10.27
CA VAL A 176 -6.78 -1.89 9.11
C VAL A 176 -7.87 -0.88 9.49
N GLU A 177 -8.66 -1.14 10.55
CA GLU A 177 -9.57 -0.15 11.14
C GLU A 177 -8.79 1.06 11.68
N ALA A 178 -7.70 0.84 12.41
CA ALA A 178 -6.84 1.93 12.89
C ALA A 178 -6.25 2.74 11.72
N VAL A 179 -5.84 2.10 10.63
CA VAL A 179 -5.42 2.80 9.41
C VAL A 179 -6.56 3.65 8.85
N SER A 180 -7.76 3.09 8.71
CA SER A 180 -8.92 3.84 8.21
C SER A 180 -9.29 5.05 9.07
N LEU A 181 -9.13 4.93 10.40
CA LEU A 181 -9.35 6.01 11.37
C LEU A 181 -8.30 7.12 11.24
N SER A 182 -7.05 6.77 10.91
CA SER A 182 -5.92 7.71 10.83
C SER A 182 -5.81 8.44 9.49
N LEU A 183 -6.48 7.93 8.45
CA LEU A 183 -6.45 8.59 7.14
C LEU A 183 -7.30 9.85 7.14
N PRO A 184 -6.81 10.97 6.54
CA PRO A 184 -7.60 12.17 6.41
C PRO A 184 -8.87 11.90 5.59
N ALA A 185 -9.94 12.62 5.93
CA ALA A 185 -11.12 12.66 5.06
C ALA A 185 -10.71 13.38 3.78
N ILE A 186 -10.81 12.69 2.65
CA ILE A 186 -10.60 13.32 1.33
C ILE A 186 -11.96 13.79 0.83
N ASP A 187 -12.01 15.04 0.32
CA ASP A 187 -13.15 15.48 -0.46
C ASP A 187 -13.17 14.76 -1.83
N GLU A 188 -14.34 14.71 -2.44
CA GLU A 188 -14.53 14.03 -3.73
C GLU A 188 -13.70 14.68 -4.85
N GLU A 189 -13.41 15.96 -4.77
CA GLU A 189 -12.61 16.69 -5.74
C GLU A 189 -11.13 16.26 -5.68
N THR A 190 -10.58 16.12 -4.48
CA THR A 190 -9.19 15.62 -4.27
C THR A 190 -9.07 14.17 -4.71
N ARG A 191 -10.08 13.34 -4.38
CA ARG A 191 -10.16 11.96 -4.84
C ARG A 191 -10.19 11.89 -6.37
N GLN A 192 -11.03 12.69 -7.02
CA GLN A 192 -11.16 12.71 -8.47
C GLN A 192 -9.88 13.22 -9.15
N ARG A 193 -9.23 14.24 -8.59
CA ARG A 193 -7.92 14.73 -9.07
C ARG A 193 -6.88 13.62 -9.05
N TYR A 194 -6.81 12.87 -7.95
CA TYR A 194 -5.87 11.76 -7.86
C TYR A 194 -6.21 10.64 -8.86
N LEU A 195 -7.47 10.24 -8.96
CA LEU A 195 -7.91 9.23 -9.94
C LEU A 195 -7.61 9.67 -11.39
N ASN A 196 -7.71 10.95 -11.69
CA ASN A 196 -7.36 11.50 -12.99
C ASN A 196 -5.85 11.45 -13.22
N LEU A 197 -5.03 11.87 -12.25
CA LEU A 197 -3.57 11.71 -12.28
C LEU A 197 -3.17 10.25 -12.48
N VAL A 198 -3.88 9.34 -11.79
CA VAL A 198 -3.72 7.90 -11.96
C VAL A 198 -4.09 7.43 -13.37
N ASN A 199 -5.07 8.03 -14.02
CA ASN A 199 -5.55 7.64 -15.37
C ASN A 199 -4.78 8.31 -16.52
N GLU A 200 -4.32 9.56 -16.34
CA GLU A 200 -3.67 10.34 -17.39
C GLU A 200 -2.20 9.96 -17.63
N GLY A 201 -1.57 9.29 -16.68
CA GLY A 201 -0.14 8.96 -16.73
C GLY A 201 0.73 10.19 -16.42
N PRO A 202 2.04 10.01 -16.23
CA PRO A 202 2.97 11.11 -16.15
C PRO A 202 2.86 11.93 -17.45
N PRO A 203 3.03 13.27 -17.39
CA PRO A 203 3.14 14.06 -18.58
C PRO A 203 4.19 13.38 -19.47
N THR A 204 3.77 13.01 -20.68
CA THR A 204 4.71 12.48 -21.68
C THR A 204 5.81 13.52 -21.78
N GLU A 205 6.98 13.18 -21.24
CA GLU A 205 8.17 13.98 -21.49
C GLU A 205 8.43 13.95 -23.01
N THR A 206 7.96 14.97 -23.68
CA THR A 206 8.36 15.27 -25.06
C THR A 206 9.83 15.72 -25.12
N VAL A 207 10.57 15.54 -24.04
CA VAL A 207 12.01 15.79 -23.95
C VAL A 207 12.73 14.58 -24.52
N GLY A 208 13.04 14.64 -25.80
CA GLY A 208 13.88 13.64 -26.45
C GLY A 208 13.43 13.17 -27.82
N MET A 209 12.18 13.28 -28.18
CA MET A 209 11.72 12.88 -29.55
C MET A 209 12.24 13.80 -30.65
N THR A 210 12.55 15.06 -30.33
CA THR A 210 13.13 16.02 -31.33
C THR A 210 14.59 15.70 -31.64
N PHE A 211 15.32 15.02 -30.74
CA PHE A 211 16.73 14.67 -30.97
C PHE A 211 16.89 13.33 -31.72
N LEU A 212 15.89 12.45 -31.66
CA LEU A 212 15.90 11.15 -32.34
C LEU A 212 15.32 11.21 -33.76
N GLY A 213 14.74 12.31 -34.18
CA GLY A 213 14.04 12.45 -35.47
C GLY A 213 14.89 12.30 -36.71
N ASN A 214 16.24 12.23 -36.62
CA ASN A 214 17.16 12.12 -37.74
C ASN A 214 18.06 10.88 -37.70
N LEU A 215 17.84 9.95 -36.78
CA LEU A 215 18.57 8.68 -36.81
C LEU A 215 17.90 7.75 -37.83
N LYS A 216 18.57 7.48 -38.95
CA LYS A 216 18.16 6.44 -39.89
C LYS A 216 18.12 5.12 -39.16
N PRO A 217 17.11 4.23 -39.41
CA PRO A 217 17.11 2.90 -38.86
C PRO A 217 18.45 2.22 -39.15
N PHE A 218 18.98 1.50 -38.15
CA PHE A 218 20.19 0.70 -38.30
C PHE A 218 19.94 -0.35 -39.38
N SER A 219 20.52 -0.15 -40.54
CA SER A 219 20.57 -1.17 -41.58
C SER A 219 21.83 -1.98 -41.34
N PRO A 220 21.75 -3.31 -41.09
CA PRO A 220 22.95 -4.11 -41.02
C PRO A 220 23.69 -3.95 -42.34
N SER A 221 24.97 -3.62 -42.26
CA SER A 221 25.85 -3.53 -43.41
C SER A 221 25.82 -4.90 -44.12
N GLY A 222 25.26 -4.92 -45.32
CA GLY A 222 25.28 -6.15 -46.12
C GLY A 222 26.69 -6.55 -46.36
N VAL A 223 27.09 -7.69 -45.86
CA VAL A 223 28.30 -8.39 -46.29
C VAL A 223 28.02 -8.77 -47.73
N SER A 224 28.78 -8.14 -48.64
CA SER A 224 28.71 -8.42 -50.05
C SER A 224 29.06 -9.89 -50.28
N SER A 225 28.23 -10.58 -50.99
CA SER A 225 28.36 -12.00 -51.35
C SER A 225 29.51 -12.30 -52.35
N GLU A 226 30.42 -11.33 -52.52
CA GLU A 226 31.61 -11.47 -53.43
C GLU A 226 32.91 -11.89 -52.76
N GLU A 227 32.97 -11.91 -51.41
CA GLU A 227 34.19 -12.34 -50.70
C GLU A 227 34.23 -13.79 -50.24
N LEU A 228 33.33 -14.64 -50.73
CA LEU A 228 33.31 -16.08 -50.39
C LEU A 228 33.68 -16.97 -51.61
N ARG A 229 34.46 -16.46 -52.52
CA ARG A 229 35.06 -17.31 -53.59
C ARG A 229 36.56 -17.05 -53.69
N VAL A 230 37.32 -17.72 -52.83
CA VAL A 230 38.65 -18.27 -53.10
C VAL A 230 38.83 -19.50 -52.25
#